data_5501b60c41742f88930f16f84727e0f9
#
_entry.id   5501b60c41742f88930f16f84727e0f9
#
_cell.length_a   1.000
_cell.length_b   1.000
_cell.length_c   1.000
_cell.angle_alpha   90.00
_cell.angle_beta   90.00
_cell.angle_gamma   90.00
#
_symmetry.space_group_name_H-M   'P 1'
#
loop_
_entity.id
_entity.type
_entity.pdbx_description
1 polymer ?
#
loop_
_entity_poly.entity_id
_entity_poly.type
_entity_poly.pdbx_seq_one_letter_code
_entity_poly.pdbx_strand_id
1 'polypeptide(L)'
;MTQKDKKLAFSIYLYLGALFITSLVVSNLIFQKFFSWNPFGDVTVFGAPLFELSVGILPYPITFLITDLVSEIYGQKKANQVVTAGIFASFFSMGIILIANYSSAIPTSPVDDATFTTVFGLSPLGVLASMLAYLGAQYIDITIYHFWKRMTKGRMLWLRNNFSTFSSQFIDTFTVVGLLCIFGVLPWDKFYGLLISGVIFKIMIALLDTPLLYFFVYLMRKRFNLKIEEEISLD
;
A
#
# COMPACT_ATOMS: atom_id res chain seq x y z
N MET A 1 25.39 -18.53 5.18
CA MET A 1 24.20 -18.69 6.05
C MET A 1 24.02 -20.14 6.46
N THR A 2 23.69 -20.43 7.73
CA THR A 2 23.37 -21.79 8.19
C THR A 2 21.98 -22.22 7.69
N GLN A 3 21.69 -23.54 7.69
CA GLN A 3 20.34 -24.05 7.37
C GLN A 3 19.26 -23.48 8.29
N LYS A 4 19.57 -23.27 9.57
CA LYS A 4 18.66 -22.65 10.55
C LYS A 4 18.36 -21.20 10.20
N ASP A 5 19.37 -20.45 9.75
CA ASP A 5 19.20 -19.06 9.34
C ASP A 5 18.39 -18.94 8.04
N LYS A 6 18.57 -19.85 7.07
CA LYS A 6 17.74 -19.90 5.85
C LYS A 6 16.26 -20.13 6.19
N LYS A 7 15.95 -21.08 7.07
CA LYS A 7 14.57 -21.33 7.53
C LYS A 7 13.98 -20.10 8.22
N LEU A 8 14.73 -19.44 9.10
CA LEU A 8 14.27 -18.24 9.79
C LEU A 8 14.02 -17.09 8.78
N ALA A 9 14.96 -16.86 7.86
CA ALA A 9 14.80 -15.82 6.83
C ALA A 9 13.56 -16.08 5.96
N PHE A 10 13.32 -17.33 5.56
CA PHE A 10 12.12 -17.70 4.83
C PHE A 10 10.84 -17.47 5.64
N SER A 11 10.83 -17.83 6.93
CA SER A 11 9.67 -17.58 7.80
C SER A 11 9.38 -16.09 7.94
N ILE A 12 10.41 -15.24 8.11
CA ILE A 12 10.25 -13.78 8.16
C ILE A 12 9.67 -13.25 6.84
N TYR A 13 10.20 -13.70 5.70
CA TYR A 13 9.68 -13.33 4.38
C TYR A 13 8.20 -13.69 4.23
N LEU A 14 7.78 -14.89 4.66
CA LEU A 14 6.38 -15.31 4.64
C LEU A 14 5.49 -14.43 5.53
N TYR A 15 5.95 -14.08 6.74
CA TYR A 15 5.17 -13.22 7.63
C TYR A 15 5.05 -11.79 7.09
N LEU A 16 6.11 -11.25 6.50
CA LEU A 16 6.07 -9.95 5.83
C LEU A 16 5.10 -9.99 4.63
N GLY A 17 5.16 -11.03 3.81
CA GLY A 17 4.24 -11.22 2.70
C GLY A 17 2.78 -11.35 3.15
N ALA A 18 2.52 -12.15 4.19
CA ALA A 18 1.18 -12.30 4.76
C ALA A 18 0.65 -10.96 5.30
N LEU A 19 1.48 -10.20 6.02
CA LEU A 19 1.11 -8.89 6.55
C LEU A 19 0.84 -7.87 5.42
N PHE A 20 1.65 -7.88 4.36
CA PHE A 20 1.42 -7.06 3.17
C PHE A 20 0.06 -7.37 2.52
N ILE A 21 -0.20 -8.65 2.25
CA ILE A 21 -1.45 -9.11 1.63
C ILE A 21 -2.65 -8.73 2.48
N THR A 22 -2.57 -8.99 3.79
CA THR A 22 -3.66 -8.65 4.73
C THR A 22 -3.90 -7.14 4.76
N SER A 23 -2.86 -6.33 4.85
CA SER A 23 -2.95 -4.86 4.85
C SER A 23 -3.60 -4.35 3.56
N LEU A 24 -3.22 -4.90 2.42
CA LEU A 24 -3.77 -4.53 1.11
C LEU A 24 -5.26 -4.91 0.99
N VAL A 25 -5.62 -6.13 1.36
CA VAL A 25 -7.02 -6.60 1.29
C VAL A 25 -7.90 -5.80 2.26
N VAL A 26 -7.46 -5.62 3.51
CA VAL A 26 -8.23 -4.84 4.51
C VAL A 26 -8.39 -3.40 4.06
N SER A 27 -7.34 -2.76 3.52
CA SER A 27 -7.43 -1.41 2.97
C SER A 27 -8.55 -1.29 1.94
N ASN A 28 -8.63 -2.26 1.02
CA ASN A 28 -9.68 -2.30 -0.02
C ASN A 28 -11.09 -2.59 0.52
N LEU A 29 -11.22 -3.23 1.68
CA LEU A 29 -12.52 -3.53 2.29
C LEU A 29 -13.11 -2.35 3.05
N ILE A 30 -12.28 -1.50 3.66
CA ILE A 30 -12.72 -0.44 4.57
C ILE A 30 -12.66 0.97 3.98
N PHE A 31 -12.24 1.12 2.73
CA PHE A 31 -11.92 2.43 2.16
C PHE A 31 -13.12 3.36 1.98
N GLN A 32 -14.35 2.86 2.00
CA GLN A 32 -15.56 3.67 1.80
C GLN A 32 -15.86 4.61 2.96
N LYS A 33 -15.30 4.39 4.14
CA LYS A 33 -15.45 5.28 5.28
C LYS A 33 -14.40 6.39 5.21
N PHE A 34 -14.85 7.64 5.28
CA PHE A 34 -13.99 8.82 5.34
C PHE A 34 -13.95 9.38 6.76
N PHE A 35 -12.83 9.98 7.13
CA PHE A 35 -12.65 10.69 8.40
C PHE A 35 -11.81 11.95 8.20
N SER A 36 -11.97 12.92 9.08
CA SER A 36 -11.12 14.12 9.12
C SER A 36 -10.05 13.94 10.19
N TRP A 37 -8.82 14.29 9.85
CA TRP A 37 -7.72 14.32 10.78
C TRP A 37 -7.06 15.71 10.75
N ASN A 38 -7.13 16.46 11.86
CA ASN A 38 -6.70 17.85 11.93
C ASN A 38 -5.53 18.04 12.92
N PRO A 39 -4.34 17.43 12.70
CA PRO A 39 -3.22 17.53 13.62
C PRO A 39 -2.63 18.96 13.70
N PHE A 40 -2.90 19.78 12.70
CA PHE A 40 -2.42 21.17 12.59
C PHE A 40 -3.54 22.21 12.72
N GLY A 41 -4.70 21.84 13.29
CA GLY A 41 -5.89 22.68 13.34
C GLY A 41 -6.69 22.63 12.03
N ASP A 42 -7.66 23.55 11.90
CA ASP A 42 -8.59 23.59 10.75
C ASP A 42 -7.93 24.22 9.51
N VAL A 43 -6.90 23.58 8.99
CA VAL A 43 -6.26 23.99 7.74
C VAL A 43 -7.08 23.49 6.56
N THR A 44 -7.45 24.40 5.68
CA THR A 44 -8.17 24.09 4.43
C THR A 44 -7.26 24.32 3.22
N VAL A 45 -7.34 23.43 2.23
CA VAL A 45 -6.64 23.53 0.95
C VAL A 45 -7.66 23.42 -0.17
N PHE A 46 -7.73 24.45 -1.03
CA PHE A 46 -8.77 24.58 -2.07
C PHE A 46 -10.21 24.43 -1.54
N GLY A 47 -10.49 24.96 -0.34
CA GLY A 47 -11.82 24.93 0.27
C GLY A 47 -12.23 23.61 0.91
N ALA A 48 -11.35 22.61 0.95
CA ALA A 48 -11.57 21.34 1.64
C ALA A 48 -10.61 21.22 2.86
N PRO A 49 -10.99 20.46 3.93
CA PRO A 49 -10.07 20.15 5.02
C PRO A 49 -8.80 19.48 4.49
N LEU A 50 -7.62 19.84 5.03
CA LEU A 50 -6.32 19.34 4.54
C LEU A 50 -6.24 17.81 4.57
N PHE A 51 -6.81 17.16 5.57
CA PHE A 51 -6.82 15.69 5.68
C PHE A 51 -8.25 15.16 5.82
N GLU A 52 -9.02 15.22 4.74
CA GLU A 52 -10.20 14.41 4.55
C GLU A 52 -9.78 13.12 3.86
N LEU A 53 -9.73 12.03 4.63
CA LEU A 53 -9.05 10.79 4.23
C LEU A 53 -9.97 9.60 4.32
N SER A 54 -9.82 8.65 3.39
CA SER A 54 -10.43 7.34 3.51
C SER A 54 -9.77 6.52 4.63
N VAL A 55 -10.55 5.77 5.40
CA VAL A 55 -10.03 4.84 6.42
C VAL A 55 -9.12 3.77 5.81
N GLY A 56 -9.32 3.42 4.55
CA GLY A 56 -8.45 2.50 3.81
C GLY A 56 -6.99 2.94 3.71
N ILE A 57 -6.68 4.22 3.99
CA ILE A 57 -5.30 4.72 4.00
C ILE A 57 -4.50 4.26 5.23
N LEU A 58 -5.17 3.82 6.31
CA LEU A 58 -4.51 3.44 7.57
C LEU A 58 -3.55 2.24 7.45
N PRO A 59 -3.90 1.13 6.74
CA PRO A 59 -2.96 0.04 6.52
C PRO A 59 -1.90 0.34 5.45
N TYR A 60 -2.05 1.41 4.68
CA TYR A 60 -1.22 1.72 3.52
C TYR A 60 0.28 1.88 3.84
N PRO A 61 0.68 2.58 4.92
CA PRO A 61 2.10 2.71 5.29
C PRO A 61 2.79 1.35 5.46
N ILE A 62 2.08 0.38 6.06
CA ILE A 62 2.61 -0.96 6.28
C ILE A 62 2.98 -1.64 4.95
N THR A 63 2.20 -1.43 3.90
CA THR A 63 2.47 -2.05 2.59
C THR A 63 3.76 -1.54 1.97
N PHE A 64 4.05 -0.24 2.04
CA PHE A 64 5.28 0.35 1.52
C PHE A 64 6.49 0.01 2.38
N LEU A 65 6.36 0.09 3.69
CA LEU A 65 7.41 -0.32 4.62
C LEU A 65 7.85 -1.78 4.37
N ILE A 66 6.88 -2.68 4.13
CA ILE A 66 7.18 -4.09 3.86
C ILE A 66 7.86 -4.26 2.50
N THR A 67 7.37 -3.62 1.44
CA THR A 67 7.99 -3.75 0.11
C THR A 67 9.40 -3.19 0.08
N ASP A 68 9.65 -2.08 0.78
CA ASP A 68 10.99 -1.51 0.91
C ASP A 68 11.92 -2.41 1.73
N LEU A 69 11.42 -2.96 2.85
CA LEU A 69 12.18 -3.91 3.67
C LEU A 69 12.52 -5.18 2.88
N VAL A 70 11.53 -5.74 2.16
CA VAL A 70 11.75 -6.93 1.31
C VAL A 70 12.70 -6.61 0.17
N SER A 71 12.55 -5.45 -0.48
CA SER A 71 13.46 -4.97 -1.53
C SER A 71 14.90 -4.84 -1.05
N GLU A 72 15.08 -4.34 0.19
CA GLU A 72 16.42 -4.13 0.75
C GLU A 72 17.11 -5.44 1.13
N ILE A 73 16.36 -6.37 1.73
CA ILE A 73 16.92 -7.59 2.35
C ILE A 73 16.88 -8.80 1.41
N TYR A 74 15.80 -8.96 0.62
CA TYR A 74 15.58 -10.13 -0.25
C TYR A 74 15.66 -9.81 -1.75
N GLY A 75 15.78 -8.53 -2.09
CA GLY A 75 15.93 -8.05 -3.46
C GLY A 75 14.62 -7.88 -4.23
N GLN A 76 14.78 -7.29 -5.42
CA GLN A 76 13.68 -6.87 -6.29
C GLN A 76 12.72 -7.99 -6.67
N LYS A 77 13.25 -9.17 -7.02
CA LYS A 77 12.42 -10.32 -7.43
C LYS A 77 11.45 -10.75 -6.34
N LYS A 78 11.93 -10.80 -5.09
CA LYS A 78 11.11 -11.21 -3.94
C LYS A 78 10.08 -10.13 -3.57
N ALA A 79 10.42 -8.85 -3.68
CA ALA A 79 9.46 -7.75 -3.51
C ALA A 79 8.34 -7.83 -4.57
N ASN A 80 8.68 -8.00 -5.85
CA ASN A 80 7.69 -8.17 -6.91
C ASN A 80 6.79 -9.40 -6.70
N GLN A 81 7.32 -10.51 -6.15
CA GLN A 81 6.53 -11.70 -5.81
C GLN A 81 5.49 -11.40 -4.73
N VAL A 82 5.86 -10.64 -3.68
CA VAL A 82 4.91 -10.23 -2.63
C VAL A 82 3.81 -9.35 -3.21
N VAL A 83 4.17 -8.37 -4.03
CA VAL A 83 3.19 -7.49 -4.71
C VAL A 83 2.25 -8.31 -5.59
N THR A 84 2.78 -9.21 -6.43
CA THR A 84 1.96 -10.07 -7.29
C THR A 84 0.99 -10.95 -6.49
N ALA A 85 1.46 -11.52 -5.36
CA ALA A 85 0.61 -12.32 -4.47
C ALA A 85 -0.50 -11.47 -3.83
N GLY A 86 -0.20 -10.22 -3.44
CA GLY A 86 -1.19 -9.27 -2.91
C GLY A 86 -2.27 -8.92 -3.93
N ILE A 87 -1.88 -8.78 -5.20
CA ILE A 87 -2.83 -8.57 -6.30
C ILE A 87 -3.79 -9.74 -6.44
N PHE A 88 -3.23 -10.94 -6.55
CA PHE A 88 -4.03 -12.15 -6.68
C PHE A 88 -5.02 -12.27 -5.52
N ALA A 89 -4.56 -12.05 -4.28
CA ALA A 89 -5.42 -12.07 -3.09
C ALA A 89 -6.52 -11.00 -3.15
N SER A 90 -6.22 -9.79 -3.64
CA SER A 90 -7.19 -8.71 -3.77
C SER A 90 -8.25 -9.02 -4.83
N PHE A 91 -7.87 -9.55 -6.00
CA PHE A 91 -8.82 -9.99 -7.02
C PHE A 91 -9.70 -11.14 -6.51
N PHE A 92 -9.12 -12.11 -5.81
CA PHE A 92 -9.86 -13.19 -5.20
C PHE A 92 -10.88 -12.67 -4.18
N SER A 93 -10.47 -11.78 -3.27
CA SER A 93 -11.35 -11.17 -2.27
C SER A 93 -12.49 -10.40 -2.92
N MET A 94 -12.22 -9.64 -3.99
CA MET A 94 -13.25 -8.92 -4.75
C MET A 94 -14.25 -9.90 -5.39
N GLY A 95 -13.77 -10.98 -5.99
CA GLY A 95 -14.63 -12.02 -6.56
C GLY A 95 -15.57 -12.62 -5.53
N ILE A 96 -15.07 -12.92 -4.34
CA ILE A 96 -15.91 -13.43 -3.22
C ILE A 96 -16.95 -12.39 -2.78
N ILE A 97 -16.57 -11.12 -2.68
CA ILE A 97 -17.51 -10.04 -2.31
C ILE A 97 -18.61 -9.89 -3.37
N LEU A 98 -18.27 -9.96 -4.65
CA LEU A 98 -19.27 -9.91 -5.73
C LEU A 98 -20.26 -11.08 -5.62
N ILE A 99 -19.80 -12.31 -5.40
CA ILE A 99 -20.65 -13.48 -5.21
C ILE A 99 -21.52 -13.28 -3.97
N ALA A 100 -20.95 -12.81 -2.85
CA ALA A 100 -21.69 -12.55 -1.63
C ALA A 100 -22.78 -11.48 -1.82
N ASN A 101 -22.51 -10.43 -2.59
CA ASN A 101 -23.46 -9.36 -2.89
C ASN A 101 -24.65 -9.82 -3.75
N TYR A 102 -24.46 -10.88 -4.55
CA TYR A 102 -25.55 -11.52 -5.31
C TYR A 102 -26.32 -12.58 -4.50
N SER A 103 -25.87 -12.94 -3.32
CA SER A 103 -26.51 -13.94 -2.47
C SER A 103 -27.53 -13.24 -1.56
N SER A 104 -28.83 -13.50 -1.76
CA SER A 104 -29.93 -12.84 -1.00
C SER A 104 -29.86 -13.17 0.48
N ALA A 105 -30.02 -12.16 1.32
CA ALA A 105 -30.11 -12.32 2.76
C ALA A 105 -31.42 -13.01 3.18
N ILE A 106 -31.33 -13.93 4.14
CA ILE A 106 -32.52 -14.52 4.75
C ILE A 106 -33.20 -13.51 5.69
N PRO A 107 -34.52 -13.64 5.98
CA PRO A 107 -35.25 -12.67 6.82
C PRO A 107 -34.69 -12.47 8.24
N THR A 108 -33.92 -13.43 8.73
CA THR A 108 -33.29 -13.38 10.07
C THR A 108 -31.83 -12.95 10.02
N SER A 109 -31.33 -12.53 8.86
CA SER A 109 -29.96 -12.07 8.73
C SER A 109 -29.75 -10.76 9.53
N PRO A 110 -28.66 -10.63 10.30
CA PRO A 110 -28.32 -9.40 11.01
C PRO A 110 -27.93 -8.25 10.07
N VAL A 111 -27.57 -8.55 8.83
CA VAL A 111 -27.26 -7.59 7.76
C VAL A 111 -28.13 -7.92 6.56
N ASP A 112 -28.89 -6.94 6.10
CA ASP A 112 -29.71 -7.05 4.89
C ASP A 112 -28.93 -6.75 3.61
N ASP A 113 -29.52 -7.06 2.45
CA ASP A 113 -28.88 -6.86 1.15
C ASP A 113 -28.56 -5.38 0.89
N ALA A 114 -29.40 -4.45 1.33
CA ALA A 114 -29.19 -3.03 1.13
C ALA A 114 -27.97 -2.52 1.91
N THR A 115 -27.84 -2.91 3.18
CA THR A 115 -26.69 -2.59 4.05
C THR A 115 -25.43 -3.23 3.52
N PHE A 116 -25.48 -4.52 3.11
CA PHE A 116 -24.33 -5.21 2.55
C PHE A 116 -23.86 -4.53 1.25
N THR A 117 -24.79 -4.20 0.35
CA THR A 117 -24.49 -3.49 -0.90
C THR A 117 -23.92 -2.09 -0.64
N THR A 118 -24.44 -1.38 0.38
CA THR A 118 -23.92 -0.06 0.75
C THR A 118 -22.47 -0.13 1.21
N VAL A 119 -22.08 -1.16 1.94
CA VAL A 119 -20.73 -1.31 2.50
C VAL A 119 -19.77 -1.95 1.50
N PHE A 120 -20.21 -2.96 0.77
CA PHE A 120 -19.35 -3.79 -0.08
C PHE A 120 -19.70 -3.76 -1.57
N GLY A 121 -20.89 -3.26 -1.93
CA GLY A 121 -21.41 -3.21 -3.31
C GLY A 121 -20.74 -2.14 -4.15
N LEU A 122 -19.43 -2.13 -4.17
CA LEU A 122 -18.59 -1.20 -4.91
C LEU A 122 -18.90 -1.25 -6.40
N SER A 123 -18.80 -0.11 -7.08
CA SER A 123 -18.65 -0.12 -8.52
C SER A 123 -17.45 -1.03 -8.87
N PRO A 124 -17.65 -2.18 -9.51
CA PRO A 124 -16.56 -3.11 -9.83
C PRO A 124 -15.44 -2.43 -10.64
N LEU A 125 -15.83 -1.46 -11.49
CA LEU A 125 -14.89 -0.65 -12.28
C LEU A 125 -14.04 0.29 -11.41
N GLY A 126 -14.63 0.94 -10.39
CA GLY A 126 -13.89 1.82 -9.49
C GLY A 126 -12.87 1.06 -8.65
N VAL A 127 -13.24 -0.11 -8.15
CA VAL A 127 -12.31 -1.00 -7.40
C VAL A 127 -11.21 -1.52 -8.31
N LEU A 128 -11.55 -2.00 -9.50
CA LEU A 128 -10.57 -2.50 -10.47
C LEU A 128 -9.57 -1.41 -10.84
N ALA A 129 -10.06 -0.20 -11.13
CA ALA A 129 -9.21 0.95 -11.44
C ALA A 129 -8.27 1.32 -10.30
N SER A 130 -8.78 1.37 -9.07
CA SER A 130 -7.99 1.64 -7.86
C SER A 130 -6.93 0.56 -7.64
N MET A 131 -7.28 -0.71 -7.82
CA MET A 131 -6.34 -1.82 -7.69
C MET A 131 -5.24 -1.76 -8.75
N LEU A 132 -5.58 -1.49 -10.02
CA LEU A 132 -4.59 -1.37 -11.11
C LEU A 132 -3.66 -0.17 -10.90
N ALA A 133 -4.19 0.96 -10.42
CA ALA A 133 -3.39 2.13 -10.08
C ALA A 133 -2.40 1.83 -8.97
N TYR A 134 -2.86 1.22 -7.88
CA TYR A 134 -2.01 0.79 -6.76
C TYR A 134 -0.91 -0.18 -7.20
N LEU A 135 -1.25 -1.13 -8.07
CA LEU A 135 -0.32 -2.05 -8.67
C LEU A 135 0.81 -1.38 -9.43
N GLY A 136 0.41 -0.51 -10.35
CA GLY A 136 1.36 0.28 -11.14
C GLY A 136 2.30 1.06 -10.21
N ALA A 137 1.75 1.71 -9.19
CA ALA A 137 2.50 2.47 -8.21
C ALA A 137 3.51 1.60 -7.44
N GLN A 138 3.12 0.40 -6.99
CA GLN A 138 4.03 -0.51 -6.28
C GLN A 138 5.19 -1.00 -7.16
N TYR A 139 4.92 -1.36 -8.42
CA TYR A 139 6.00 -1.75 -9.34
C TYR A 139 6.93 -0.58 -9.69
N ILE A 140 6.38 0.62 -9.85
CA ILE A 140 7.15 1.85 -10.07
C ILE A 140 8.03 2.12 -8.85
N ASP A 141 7.48 2.02 -7.64
CA ASP A 141 8.21 2.20 -6.38
C ASP A 141 9.41 1.26 -6.30
N ILE A 142 9.19 -0.04 -6.41
CA ILE A 142 10.25 -1.05 -6.38
C ILE A 142 11.31 -0.79 -7.46
N THR A 143 10.90 -0.37 -8.66
CA THR A 143 11.81 -0.08 -9.77
C THR A 143 12.69 1.14 -9.48
N ILE A 144 12.08 2.23 -9.01
CA ILE A 144 12.80 3.46 -8.65
C ILE A 144 13.71 3.20 -7.43
N TYR A 145 13.23 2.46 -6.44
CA TYR A 145 14.02 2.06 -5.27
C TYR A 145 15.31 1.34 -5.70
N HIS A 146 15.21 0.32 -6.56
CA HIS A 146 16.37 -0.42 -7.03
C HIS A 146 17.25 0.37 -8.00
N PHE A 147 16.69 1.30 -8.75
CA PHE A 147 17.49 2.26 -9.53
C PHE A 147 18.40 3.08 -8.61
N TRP A 148 17.84 3.69 -7.56
CA TRP A 148 18.63 4.45 -6.59
C TRP A 148 19.58 3.57 -5.77
N LYS A 149 19.17 2.34 -5.41
CA LYS A 149 20.04 1.37 -4.72
C LYS A 149 21.31 1.09 -5.53
N ARG A 150 21.19 0.92 -6.84
CA ARG A 150 22.35 0.73 -7.75
C ARG A 150 23.19 1.98 -7.87
N MET A 151 22.57 3.14 -8.08
CA MET A 151 23.27 4.43 -8.22
C MET A 151 24.07 4.80 -6.96
N THR A 152 23.52 4.53 -5.78
CA THR A 152 24.14 4.86 -4.49
C THR A 152 25.06 3.75 -3.95
N LYS A 153 25.25 2.65 -4.68
CA LYS A 153 25.97 1.46 -4.24
C LYS A 153 25.50 1.00 -2.86
N GLY A 154 24.19 0.87 -2.68
CA GLY A 154 23.54 0.45 -1.44
C GLY A 154 23.62 1.44 -0.27
N ARG A 155 24.27 2.59 -0.46
CA ARG A 155 24.35 3.67 0.53
C ARG A 155 23.09 4.56 0.44
N MET A 156 22.93 5.50 1.39
CA MET A 156 21.85 6.49 1.40
C MET A 156 20.45 5.86 1.33
N LEU A 157 20.14 4.94 2.28
CA LEU A 157 18.84 4.25 2.36
C LEU A 157 17.66 5.23 2.36
N TRP A 158 17.79 6.38 3.06
CA TRP A 158 16.75 7.40 3.13
C TRP A 158 16.41 7.98 1.75
N LEU A 159 17.42 8.17 0.88
CA LEU A 159 17.22 8.75 -0.44
C LEU A 159 16.37 7.81 -1.31
N ARG A 160 16.78 6.54 -1.43
CA ARG A 160 16.06 5.58 -2.27
C ARG A 160 14.66 5.28 -1.76
N ASN A 161 14.50 5.17 -0.43
CA ASN A 161 13.20 4.99 0.20
C ASN A 161 12.26 6.16 -0.10
N ASN A 162 12.67 7.38 0.25
CA ASN A 162 11.78 8.53 0.11
C ASN A 162 11.53 8.91 -1.35
N PHE A 163 12.55 8.88 -2.23
CA PHE A 163 12.35 9.25 -3.64
C PHE A 163 11.49 8.24 -4.40
N SER A 164 11.65 6.93 -4.14
CA SER A 164 10.77 5.93 -4.75
C SER A 164 9.34 6.12 -4.28
N THR A 165 9.14 6.24 -2.97
CA THR A 165 7.83 6.38 -2.35
C THR A 165 7.14 7.68 -2.77
N PHE A 166 7.82 8.83 -2.79
CA PHE A 166 7.20 10.10 -3.22
C PHE A 166 6.73 10.03 -4.66
N SER A 167 7.55 9.46 -5.54
CA SER A 167 7.21 9.34 -6.96
C SER A 167 6.05 8.38 -7.17
N SER A 168 6.08 7.21 -6.56
CA SER A 168 5.03 6.20 -6.68
C SER A 168 3.72 6.66 -6.06
N GLN A 169 3.76 7.32 -4.90
CA GLN A 169 2.56 7.82 -4.21
C GLN A 169 1.88 8.98 -4.96
N PHE A 170 2.67 9.84 -5.61
CA PHE A 170 2.10 10.86 -6.48
C PHE A 170 1.35 10.21 -7.65
N ILE A 171 1.97 9.24 -8.34
CA ILE A 171 1.37 8.53 -9.47
C ILE A 171 0.11 7.77 -9.03
N ASP A 172 0.18 7.05 -7.90
CA ASP A 172 -0.96 6.34 -7.34
C ASP A 172 -2.13 7.28 -7.06
N THR A 173 -1.91 8.34 -6.29
CA THR A 173 -2.97 9.27 -5.90
C THR A 173 -3.54 9.99 -7.11
N PHE A 174 -2.70 10.44 -8.04
CA PHE A 174 -3.14 11.08 -9.27
C PHE A 174 -4.01 10.12 -10.11
N THR A 175 -3.60 8.88 -10.25
CA THR A 175 -4.31 7.87 -11.04
C THR A 175 -5.64 7.51 -10.39
N VAL A 176 -5.66 7.22 -9.09
CA VAL A 176 -6.89 6.86 -8.36
C VAL A 176 -7.90 8.01 -8.39
N VAL A 177 -7.50 9.21 -7.98
CA VAL A 177 -8.41 10.37 -7.95
C VAL A 177 -8.88 10.73 -9.37
N GLY A 178 -7.98 10.68 -10.35
CA GLY A 178 -8.30 10.92 -11.76
C GLY A 178 -9.32 9.94 -12.30
N LEU A 179 -9.14 8.64 -12.06
CA LEU A 179 -10.08 7.60 -12.48
C LEU A 179 -11.45 7.75 -11.80
N LEU A 180 -11.48 8.07 -10.51
CA LEU A 180 -12.74 8.31 -9.79
C LEU A 180 -13.50 9.52 -10.36
N CYS A 181 -12.79 10.57 -10.79
CA CYS A 181 -13.41 11.71 -11.48
C CYS A 181 -13.89 11.34 -12.89
N ILE A 182 -13.10 10.59 -13.67
CA ILE A 182 -13.47 10.12 -15.03
C ILE A 182 -14.70 9.23 -14.97
N PHE A 183 -14.81 8.35 -13.98
CA PHE A 183 -15.98 7.47 -13.81
C PHE A 183 -17.18 8.16 -13.14
N GLY A 184 -17.10 9.45 -12.83
CA GLY A 184 -18.19 10.23 -12.23
C GLY A 184 -18.48 9.87 -10.76
N VAL A 185 -17.57 9.15 -10.09
CA VAL A 185 -17.68 8.83 -8.67
C VAL A 185 -17.35 10.06 -7.81
N LEU A 186 -16.39 10.88 -8.27
CA LEU A 186 -16.01 12.15 -7.65
C LEU A 186 -16.20 13.31 -8.64
N PRO A 187 -16.69 14.46 -8.16
CA PRO A 187 -16.76 15.66 -8.98
C PRO A 187 -15.37 16.27 -9.20
N TRP A 188 -15.13 16.83 -10.39
CA TRP A 188 -13.81 17.38 -10.78
C TRP A 188 -13.34 18.57 -9.94
N ASP A 189 -14.26 19.31 -9.32
CA ASP A 189 -13.93 20.42 -8.40
C ASP A 189 -13.16 19.94 -7.14
N LYS A 190 -13.35 18.68 -6.73
CA LYS A 190 -12.63 18.07 -5.62
C LYS A 190 -11.28 17.45 -6.01
N PHE A 191 -10.96 17.35 -7.29
CA PHE A 191 -9.75 16.67 -7.77
C PHE A 191 -8.46 17.20 -7.12
N TYR A 192 -8.22 18.52 -7.20
CA TYR A 192 -6.98 19.11 -6.68
C TYR A 192 -6.89 19.02 -5.15
N GLY A 193 -7.99 19.22 -4.43
CA GLY A 193 -8.03 19.13 -2.98
C GLY A 193 -7.64 17.72 -2.50
N LEU A 194 -8.28 16.68 -3.05
CA LEU A 194 -8.01 15.29 -2.71
C LEU A 194 -6.62 14.82 -3.15
N LEU A 195 -6.16 15.26 -4.32
CA LEU A 195 -4.81 14.95 -4.81
C LEU A 195 -3.75 15.49 -3.85
N ILE A 196 -3.82 16.77 -3.51
CA ILE A 196 -2.83 17.42 -2.65
C ILE A 196 -2.89 16.86 -1.22
N SER A 197 -4.08 16.72 -0.66
CA SER A 197 -4.28 16.13 0.68
C SER A 197 -3.72 14.71 0.75
N GLY A 198 -4.05 13.87 -0.22
CA GLY A 198 -3.57 12.50 -0.29
C GLY A 198 -2.04 12.41 -0.45
N VAL A 199 -1.45 13.23 -1.33
CA VAL A 199 0.00 13.24 -1.55
C VAL A 199 0.74 13.77 -0.32
N ILE A 200 0.31 14.87 0.28
CA ILE A 200 0.95 15.42 1.51
C ILE A 200 0.89 14.39 2.65
N PHE A 201 -0.28 13.79 2.87
CA PHE A 201 -0.42 12.77 3.90
C PHE A 201 0.54 11.59 3.67
N LYS A 202 0.58 11.06 2.46
CA LYS A 202 1.44 9.92 2.12
C LYS A 202 2.93 10.26 2.23
N ILE A 203 3.35 11.47 1.83
CA ILE A 203 4.73 11.95 2.01
C ILE A 203 5.07 12.04 3.51
N MET A 204 4.18 12.60 4.31
CA MET A 204 4.39 12.70 5.76
C MET A 204 4.55 11.32 6.40
N ILE A 205 3.71 10.37 6.03
CA ILE A 205 3.81 8.99 6.52
C ILE A 205 5.12 8.32 6.06
N ALA A 206 5.51 8.48 4.79
CA ALA A 206 6.77 7.92 4.28
C ALA A 206 8.00 8.46 5.03
N LEU A 207 7.98 9.74 5.42
CA LEU A 207 9.03 10.32 6.27
C LEU A 207 9.03 9.70 7.68
N LEU A 208 7.85 9.43 8.25
CA LEU A 208 7.72 8.75 9.55
C LEU A 208 8.10 7.27 9.49
N ASP A 209 7.88 6.62 8.37
CA ASP A 209 8.24 5.21 8.15
C ASP A 209 9.75 5.02 7.97
N THR A 210 10.47 6.04 7.51
CA THR A 210 11.92 5.97 7.27
C THR A 210 12.72 5.50 8.49
N PRO A 211 12.55 6.03 9.72
CA PRO A 211 13.23 5.52 10.91
C PRO A 211 12.90 4.05 11.22
N LEU A 212 11.65 3.63 10.98
CA LEU A 212 11.23 2.24 11.18
C LEU A 212 11.91 1.32 10.17
N LEU A 213 12.01 1.73 8.90
CA LEU A 213 12.75 0.99 7.90
C LEU A 213 14.22 0.81 8.30
N TYR A 214 14.89 1.88 8.73
CA TYR A 214 16.28 1.80 9.21
C TYR A 214 16.43 0.83 10.37
N PHE A 215 15.51 0.87 11.32
CA PHE A 215 15.51 -0.02 12.48
C PHE A 215 15.38 -1.49 12.06
N PHE A 216 14.41 -1.83 11.21
CA PHE A 216 14.21 -3.20 10.75
C PHE A 216 15.35 -3.68 9.84
N VAL A 217 15.85 -2.85 8.95
CA VAL A 217 17.01 -3.17 8.10
C VAL A 217 18.24 -3.44 8.97
N TYR A 218 18.49 -2.61 10.00
CA TYR A 218 19.58 -2.84 10.96
C TYR A 218 19.43 -4.16 11.68
N LEU A 219 18.23 -4.48 12.21
CA LEU A 219 17.98 -5.76 12.89
C LEU A 219 18.25 -6.96 11.97
N MET A 220 17.73 -6.90 10.74
CA MET A 220 17.89 -7.97 9.76
C MET A 220 19.36 -8.15 9.36
N ARG A 221 20.05 -7.06 9.05
CA ARG A 221 21.49 -7.11 8.70
C ARG A 221 22.33 -7.63 9.84
N LYS A 222 22.09 -7.17 11.07
CA LYS A 222 22.78 -7.67 12.28
C LYS A 222 22.48 -9.17 12.51
N ARG A 223 21.21 -9.60 12.38
CA ARG A 223 20.81 -10.99 12.63
C ARG A 223 21.42 -11.96 11.63
N PHE A 224 21.51 -11.59 10.37
CA PHE A 224 21.99 -12.44 9.28
C PHE A 224 23.43 -12.13 8.84
N ASN A 225 24.10 -11.21 9.52
CA ASN A 225 25.48 -10.76 9.23
C ASN A 225 25.67 -10.31 7.77
N LEU A 226 24.71 -9.52 7.25
CA LEU A 226 24.68 -9.02 5.88
C LEU A 226 25.51 -7.73 5.75
N LYS A 227 26.31 -7.66 4.70
CA LYS A 227 27.00 -6.42 4.29
C LYS A 227 26.02 -5.47 3.59
N ILE A 228 26.44 -4.23 3.38
CA ILE A 228 25.74 -3.28 2.50
C ILE A 228 25.70 -3.90 1.10
N GLU A 229 24.55 -3.85 0.42
CA GLU A 229 24.26 -4.48 -0.88
C GLU A 229 24.06 -6.00 -0.88
N GLU A 230 24.35 -6.69 0.21
CA GLU A 230 24.13 -8.13 0.29
C GLU A 230 22.64 -8.42 0.53
N GLU A 231 22.09 -9.30 -0.29
CA GLU A 231 20.69 -9.76 -0.23
C GLU A 231 20.64 -11.24 0.21
N ILE A 232 19.56 -11.62 0.88
CA ILE A 232 19.32 -13.01 1.26
C ILE A 232 18.76 -13.77 0.05
N SER A 233 19.48 -14.75 -0.48
CA SER A 233 18.91 -15.72 -1.41
C SER A 233 18.11 -16.77 -0.63
N LEU A 234 16.85 -16.94 -1.02
CA LEU A 234 15.95 -17.96 -0.48
C LEU A 234 15.89 -19.21 -1.37
N ASP A 235 16.66 -19.16 -2.46
CA ASP A 235 16.77 -20.29 -3.41
C ASP A 235 17.74 -21.35 -2.91
#